data_ad955852d61cac40ae0c0f5e2986292f
#
_entry.id   ad955852d61cac40ae0c0f5e2986292f
#
_cell.length_a   1.000
_cell.length_b   1.000
_cell.length_c   1.000
_cell.angle_alpha   90.00
_cell.angle_beta   90.00
_cell.angle_gamma   90.00
#
_symmetry.space_group_name_H-M   'P 1'
#
loop_
_entity.id
_entity.type
_entity.pdbx_description
1 polymer ?
#
loop_
_entity_poly.entity_id
_entity_poly.type
_entity_poly.pdbx_seq_one_letter_code
_entity_poly.pdbx_strand_id
1 'polypeptide(L)'
;MSNEEKQRRIAVYPGSFDPLTHGHLDIARRAAQHFDTLIVAIYAFPDKNLLFSVDERVSLCQEVIAAEGMHNVRVEKFATLLVDYVRSVGGHALSLIHI
;
A
#
# COMPACT_ATOMS: atom_id res chain seq x y z
N MET A 1 5.24 -3.74 -27.48
CA MET A 1 5.13 -4.16 -27.08
C MET A 1 5.65 -4.49 -26.03
N SER A 2 6.19 -4.88 -25.85
CA SER A 2 6.87 -5.35 -24.77
C SER A 2 7.42 -4.32 -23.89
N ASN A 3 7.65 -3.14 -24.35
CA ASN A 3 8.13 -2.10 -23.51
C ASN A 3 7.17 -1.75 -22.41
N GLU A 4 5.92 -1.92 -22.68
CA GLU A 4 4.92 -1.63 -21.69
C GLU A 4 5.02 -2.55 -20.50
N GLU A 5 5.35 -3.79 -20.75
CA GLU A 5 5.50 -4.73 -19.68
C GLU A 5 6.67 -4.39 -18.79
N LYS A 6 7.73 -3.87 -19.41
CA LYS A 6 8.92 -3.53 -18.66
C LYS A 6 8.78 -2.27 -17.86
N GLN A 7 7.78 -1.47 -18.19
CA GLN A 7 7.60 -0.19 -17.54
C GLN A 7 6.40 -0.19 -16.61
N ARG A 8 6.16 -1.35 -16.03
CA ARG A 8 5.08 -1.45 -15.09
C ARG A 8 5.33 -0.47 -13.95
N ARG A 9 4.35 0.34 -13.68
CA ARG A 9 4.46 1.38 -12.67
C ARG A 9 3.83 0.91 -11.38
N ILE A 10 4.63 0.87 -10.33
CA ILE A 10 4.20 0.42 -9.03
C ILE A 10 4.32 1.58 -8.06
N ALA A 11 3.22 1.89 -7.38
CA ALA A 11 3.22 2.91 -6.34
C ALA A 11 3.13 2.23 -4.98
N VAL A 12 3.77 2.82 -3.99
CA VAL A 12 3.70 2.33 -2.62
C VAL A 12 3.05 3.39 -1.75
N TYR A 13 2.03 2.99 -1.03
CA TYR A 13 1.32 3.88 -0.10
C TYR A 13 1.59 3.37 1.32
N PRO A 14 2.59 3.93 1.99
CA PRO A 14 2.98 3.42 3.30
C PRO A 14 2.19 4.06 4.42
N GLY A 15 2.02 3.33 5.50
CA GLY A 15 1.37 3.88 6.68
C GLY A 15 1.09 2.81 7.71
N SER A 16 0.54 3.23 8.83
CA SER A 16 0.12 2.30 9.87
C SER A 16 -1.25 1.73 9.61
N PHE A 17 -2.13 2.52 9.05
CA PHE A 17 -3.51 2.11 8.73
C PHE A 17 -4.18 1.42 9.92
N ASP A 18 -4.33 2.16 10.98
CA ASP A 18 -4.78 1.63 12.27
C ASP A 18 -6.06 2.34 12.74
N PRO A 19 -7.19 2.13 12.10
CA PRO A 19 -7.41 1.34 10.89
C PRO A 19 -7.37 2.18 9.62
N LEU A 20 -7.65 1.55 8.50
CA LEU A 20 -7.81 2.26 7.24
C LEU A 20 -9.05 3.14 7.33
N THR A 21 -8.91 4.40 6.96
CA THR A 21 -10.01 5.35 7.00
C THR A 21 -10.51 5.65 5.60
N HIS A 22 -11.64 6.38 5.54
CA HIS A 22 -12.16 6.81 4.24
C HIS A 22 -11.16 7.70 3.50
N GLY A 23 -10.40 8.52 4.23
CA GLY A 23 -9.38 9.34 3.61
C GLY A 23 -8.28 8.51 2.97
N HIS A 24 -7.85 7.46 3.68
CA HIS A 24 -6.85 6.54 3.11
C HIS A 24 -7.41 5.87 1.87
N LEU A 25 -8.66 5.44 1.94
CA LEU A 25 -9.27 4.73 0.84
C LEU A 25 -9.42 5.62 -0.39
N ASP A 26 -9.74 6.87 -0.18
CA ASP A 26 -9.87 7.82 -1.28
C ASP A 26 -8.52 8.03 -1.98
N ILE A 27 -7.46 8.19 -1.20
CA ILE A 27 -6.13 8.35 -1.75
C ILE A 27 -5.72 7.10 -2.52
N ALA A 28 -5.98 5.92 -1.94
CA ALA A 28 -5.64 4.67 -2.59
C ALA A 28 -6.39 4.53 -3.92
N ARG A 29 -7.66 4.89 -3.93
CA ARG A 29 -8.46 4.79 -5.16
C ARG A 29 -7.91 5.69 -6.25
N ARG A 30 -7.53 6.91 -5.88
CA ARG A 30 -6.98 7.84 -6.87
C ARG A 30 -5.63 7.36 -7.39
N ALA A 31 -4.77 6.89 -6.49
CA ALA A 31 -3.46 6.42 -6.90
C ALA A 31 -3.58 5.20 -7.80
N ALA A 32 -4.51 4.30 -7.48
CA ALA A 32 -4.68 3.09 -8.26
C ALA A 32 -5.08 3.36 -9.70
N GLN A 33 -5.66 4.53 -9.96
CA GLN A 33 -6.03 4.89 -11.33
C GLN A 33 -4.82 5.29 -12.17
N HIS A 34 -3.72 5.66 -11.53
CA HIS A 34 -2.57 6.18 -12.23
C HIS A 34 -1.41 5.19 -12.31
N PHE A 35 -1.52 4.06 -11.65
CA PHE A 35 -0.42 3.09 -11.61
C PHE A 35 -0.94 1.71 -11.93
N ASP A 36 -0.06 0.86 -12.43
CA ASP A 36 -0.44 -0.50 -12.74
C ASP A 36 -0.73 -1.29 -11.48
N THR A 37 0.02 -1.01 -10.43
CA THR A 37 -0.17 -1.66 -9.15
C THR A 37 0.04 -0.63 -8.05
N LEU A 38 -0.85 -0.66 -7.07
CA LEU A 38 -0.65 0.10 -5.85
C LEU A 38 -0.46 -0.89 -4.71
N ILE A 39 0.58 -0.69 -3.92
CA ILE A 39 0.81 -1.50 -2.74
C ILE A 39 0.51 -0.65 -1.51
N VAL A 40 -0.50 -1.05 -0.75
CA VAL A 40 -0.76 -0.45 0.56
C VAL A 40 0.18 -1.17 1.52
N ALA A 41 1.23 -0.48 1.94
CA ALA A 41 2.30 -1.08 2.71
C ALA A 41 2.15 -0.72 4.19
N ILE A 42 1.86 -1.72 4.99
CA ILE A 42 1.59 -1.53 6.41
C ILE A 42 2.86 -1.76 7.21
N TYR A 43 3.23 -0.75 7.98
CA TYR A 43 4.42 -0.81 8.80
C TYR A 43 4.21 -1.82 9.93
N ALA A 44 5.10 -2.77 10.04
CA ALA A 44 4.91 -3.91 10.91
C ALA A 44 5.68 -3.83 12.23
N PHE A 45 6.37 -2.74 12.50
CA PHE A 45 7.09 -2.64 13.76
C PHE A 45 6.12 -2.54 14.93
N PRO A 46 6.43 -3.18 16.02
CA PRO A 46 5.57 -3.12 17.20
C PRO A 46 5.47 -1.70 17.71
N ASP A 47 4.25 -1.30 18.03
CA ASP A 47 4.01 0.01 18.60
C ASP A 47 2.87 -0.15 19.57
N LYS A 48 3.10 0.19 20.82
CA LYS A 48 2.11 0.02 21.85
C LYS A 48 0.92 0.94 21.70
N ASN A 49 1.07 1.98 20.89
CA ASN A 49 0.01 2.94 20.70
C ASN A 49 -0.97 2.57 19.61
N LEU A 50 -0.72 1.46 18.91
CA LEU A 50 -1.62 1.06 17.84
C LEU A 50 -2.80 0.28 18.39
N LEU A 51 -3.96 0.46 17.77
CA LEU A 51 -5.18 -0.20 18.19
C LEU A 51 -5.21 -1.67 17.79
N PHE A 52 -4.65 -1.98 16.64
CA PHE A 52 -4.72 -3.33 16.08
C PHE A 52 -3.33 -3.87 15.81
N SER A 53 -3.21 -5.19 15.90
CA SER A 53 -1.96 -5.85 15.52
C SER A 53 -1.72 -5.67 14.02
N VAL A 54 -0.51 -5.95 13.57
CA VAL A 54 -0.21 -5.81 12.15
C VAL A 54 -1.07 -6.78 11.33
N ASP A 55 -1.28 -8.00 11.82
CA ASP A 55 -2.09 -8.96 11.08
C ASP A 55 -3.54 -8.52 10.98
N GLU A 56 -4.06 -7.94 12.06
CA GLU A 56 -5.41 -7.39 12.02
C GLU A 56 -5.51 -6.23 11.04
N ARG A 57 -4.52 -5.36 11.03
CA ARG A 57 -4.54 -4.22 10.13
C ARG A 57 -4.46 -4.66 8.67
N VAL A 58 -3.63 -5.67 8.39
CA VAL A 58 -3.55 -6.22 7.04
C VAL A 58 -4.90 -6.82 6.62
N SER A 59 -5.51 -7.62 7.50
CA SER A 59 -6.78 -8.24 7.17
C SER A 59 -7.88 -7.22 6.94
N LEU A 60 -7.95 -6.20 7.78
CA LEU A 60 -8.97 -5.18 7.62
C LEU A 60 -8.79 -4.42 6.31
N CYS A 61 -7.55 -4.09 5.96
CA CYS A 61 -7.30 -3.42 4.70
C CYS A 61 -7.65 -4.28 3.52
N GLN A 62 -7.32 -5.58 3.58
CA GLN A 62 -7.65 -6.50 2.49
C GLN A 62 -9.14 -6.60 2.29
N GLU A 63 -9.90 -6.65 3.38
CA GLU A 63 -11.36 -6.74 3.28
C GLU A 63 -11.95 -5.50 2.63
N VAL A 64 -11.50 -4.33 3.04
CA VAL A 64 -12.01 -3.09 2.49
C VAL A 64 -11.65 -2.94 1.02
N ILE A 65 -10.40 -3.24 0.68
CA ILE A 65 -9.94 -3.13 -0.70
C ILE A 65 -10.73 -4.09 -1.60
N ALA A 66 -10.97 -5.30 -1.12
CA ALA A 66 -11.75 -6.27 -1.89
C ALA A 66 -13.19 -5.82 -2.07
N ALA A 67 -13.78 -5.26 -1.00
CA ALA A 67 -15.15 -4.79 -1.08
C ALA A 67 -15.31 -3.62 -2.04
N GLU A 68 -14.25 -2.83 -2.21
CA GLU A 68 -14.29 -1.69 -3.12
C GLU A 68 -13.97 -2.08 -4.57
N GLY A 69 -13.61 -3.33 -4.80
CA GLY A 69 -13.35 -3.81 -6.15
C GLY A 69 -12.08 -3.27 -6.77
N MET A 70 -11.11 -2.90 -5.97
CA MET A 70 -9.85 -2.36 -6.50
C MET A 70 -8.91 -3.51 -6.82
N HIS A 71 -8.90 -3.91 -8.07
CA HIS A 71 -8.20 -5.13 -8.49
C HIS A 71 -6.69 -4.99 -8.57
N ASN A 72 -6.18 -3.78 -8.72
CA ASN A 72 -4.75 -3.55 -8.85
C ASN A 72 -4.11 -3.07 -7.55
N VAL A 73 -4.76 -3.29 -6.42
CA VAL A 73 -4.25 -2.88 -5.12
C VAL A 73 -3.91 -4.11 -4.30
N ARG A 74 -2.68 -4.17 -3.79
CA ARG A 74 -2.25 -5.24 -2.90
C ARG A 74 -2.00 -4.65 -1.53
N VAL A 75 -2.16 -5.46 -0.50
CA VAL A 75 -1.86 -5.06 0.87
C VAL A 75 -0.72 -5.92 1.35
N GLU A 76 0.36 -5.30 1.80
CA GLU A 76 1.53 -6.02 2.29
C GLU A 76 2.05 -5.34 3.54
N LYS A 77 2.72 -6.11 4.37
CA LYS A 77 3.37 -5.54 5.55
C LYS A 77 4.88 -5.45 5.30
N PHE A 78 5.54 -4.51 5.94
CA PHE A 78 6.98 -4.40 5.83
C PHE A 78 7.57 -3.98 7.17
N ALA A 79 8.79 -4.42 7.44
CA ALA A 79 9.48 -4.14 8.68
C ALA A 79 10.89 -3.63 8.45
N THR A 80 11.17 -3.18 7.24
CA THR A 80 12.48 -2.63 6.89
C THR A 80 12.33 -1.12 6.71
N LEU A 81 13.44 -0.46 6.42
CA LEU A 81 13.35 0.94 6.06
C LEU A 81 12.48 1.07 4.82
N LEU A 82 11.70 2.12 4.76
CA LEU A 82 10.77 2.31 3.66
C LEU A 82 11.48 2.32 2.31
N VAL A 83 12.63 3.00 2.24
CA VAL A 83 13.32 3.09 0.96
C VAL A 83 13.78 1.71 0.50
N ASP A 84 14.19 0.85 1.44
CA ASP A 84 14.60 -0.50 1.10
C ASP A 84 13.41 -1.33 0.63
N TYR A 85 12.27 -1.15 1.29
CA TYR A 85 11.08 -1.87 0.90
C TYR A 85 10.64 -1.47 -0.51
N VAL A 86 10.59 -0.17 -0.78
CA VAL A 86 10.18 0.32 -2.09
C VAL A 86 11.09 -0.23 -3.18
N ARG A 87 12.40 -0.27 -2.89
CA ARG A 87 13.35 -0.81 -3.85
C ARG A 87 13.14 -2.30 -4.06
N SER A 88 12.82 -3.03 -2.99
CA SER A 88 12.67 -4.48 -3.07
C SER A 88 11.47 -4.90 -3.91
N VAL A 89 10.44 -4.09 -3.95
CA VAL A 89 9.26 -4.43 -4.76
C VAL A 89 9.36 -3.87 -6.18
N GLY A 90 10.48 -3.26 -6.52
CA GLY A 90 10.63 -2.65 -7.83
C GLY A 90 9.76 -1.43 -8.00
N GLY A 91 9.37 -0.83 -6.90
CA GLY A 91 8.51 0.32 -6.96
C GLY A 91 9.25 1.54 -7.36
N HIS A 92 8.61 2.35 -8.14
CA HIS A 92 9.06 3.67 -8.27
C HIS A 92 8.52 4.33 -7.04
N ALA A 93 9.43 4.86 -6.37
CA ALA A 93 9.05 5.64 -5.27
C ALA A 93 8.18 6.71 -5.73
N LEU A 94 7.02 6.40 -5.85
CA LEU A 94 6.25 7.37 -6.03
C LEU A 94 6.18 7.95 -4.81
N SER A 95 6.90 8.83 -4.69
CA SER A 95 6.81 9.45 -3.57
C SER A 95 5.61 9.18 -2.91
N LEU A 96 5.70 8.85 -2.18
CA LEU A 96 5.11 8.84 -1.07
C LEU A 96 3.92 9.62 -1.16
N ILE A 97 2.90 8.93 -1.17
CA ILE A 97 1.68 9.58 -1.04
C ILE A 97 1.64 9.98 0.39
N HIS A 98 1.85 11.22 0.61
CA HIS A 98 1.75 11.70 1.95
C HIS A 98 0.33 11.87 2.33
N ILE A 99 0.07 11.49 3.47
CA ILE A 99 -1.20 11.75 4.01
C ILE A 99 -1.17 13.01 4.79
#